data_bcdacaa2aabe88f096e834d8c26b6af0
#
_entry.id   bcdacaa2aabe88f096e834d8c26b6af0
#
_cell.length_a   1.000
_cell.length_b   1.000
_cell.length_c   1.000
_cell.angle_alpha   90.00
_cell.angle_beta   90.00
_cell.angle_gamma   90.00
#
_symmetry.space_group_name_H-M   'P 1'
#
loop_
_entity.id
_entity.type
_entity.pdbx_description
1 polymer ?
#
loop_
_entity_poly.entity_id
_entity_poly.type
_entity_poly.pdbx_seq_one_letter_code
_entity_poly.pdbx_strand_id
1 'polypeptide(L)'
;MKKKRYFNKKNILYLSLISSITFSCSLYYKRYLPDYLIHSIVIFLVILFFYFSFLLNKYKKQHNFINSISIIISTCLFISSIMIFNHNDKLSKDGIYIGIDISKWNEQVDLQLAIQEIDYVIIRCGYTSSTDGTKTIEDPYFKKNIRQCEELSIPYGIYYYSLARDNNQAKKEALFVNSLLKDKTPDLGVFIDLEDEEFQGNLSNDTLSSIAINFLENIPNYNKKGIYANHHWWTTKLTDN
;
A
#
# COMPACT_ATOMS: atom_id res chain seq x y z
N MET A 1 -34.99 -12.11 47.73
CA MET A 1 -34.27 -13.06 46.84
C MET A 1 -33.75 -12.32 45.60
N LYS A 2 -32.44 -12.06 45.50
CA LYS A 2 -31.84 -11.42 44.31
C LYS A 2 -31.67 -12.50 43.20
N LYS A 3 -32.44 -12.38 42.09
CA LYS A 3 -32.23 -13.19 40.89
C LYS A 3 -30.80 -12.92 40.35
N LYS A 4 -29.87 -13.88 40.54
CA LYS A 4 -28.57 -13.89 39.82
C LYS A 4 -28.88 -14.01 38.34
N ARG A 5 -28.64 -12.92 37.57
CA ARG A 5 -28.64 -12.96 36.10
C ARG A 5 -27.48 -13.85 35.67
N TYR A 6 -27.77 -15.10 35.32
CA TYR A 6 -26.80 -15.98 34.67
C TYR A 6 -26.57 -15.48 33.26
N PHE A 7 -25.35 -15.08 32.95
CA PHE A 7 -24.94 -14.80 31.58
C PHE A 7 -25.14 -16.09 30.78
N ASN A 8 -25.96 -16.05 29.73
CA ASN A 8 -26.30 -17.23 28.94
C ASN A 8 -25.03 -17.67 28.18
N LYS A 9 -24.68 -18.97 28.23
CA LYS A 9 -23.50 -19.53 27.54
C LYS A 9 -23.41 -19.18 26.05
N LYS A 10 -24.56 -19.08 25.37
CA LYS A 10 -24.65 -18.62 24.00
C LYS A 10 -24.12 -17.19 23.82
N ASN A 11 -24.37 -16.29 24.74
CA ASN A 11 -23.90 -14.90 24.68
C ASN A 11 -22.39 -14.78 24.82
N ILE A 12 -21.76 -15.66 25.62
CA ILE A 12 -20.29 -15.69 25.76
C ILE A 12 -19.63 -16.17 24.46
N LEU A 13 -20.21 -17.19 23.81
CA LEU A 13 -19.73 -17.70 22.53
C LEU A 13 -19.85 -16.63 21.42
N TYR A 14 -21.00 -15.94 21.35
CA TYR A 14 -21.21 -14.83 20.41
C TYR A 14 -20.23 -13.67 20.65
N LEU A 15 -19.93 -13.32 21.88
CA LEU A 15 -19.00 -12.25 22.23
C LEU A 15 -17.55 -12.62 21.85
N SER A 16 -17.13 -13.87 22.02
CA SER A 16 -15.80 -14.32 21.57
C SER A 16 -15.69 -14.32 20.04
N LEU A 17 -16.76 -14.72 19.34
CA LEU A 17 -16.80 -14.68 17.87
C LEU A 17 -16.77 -13.25 17.33
N ILE A 18 -17.55 -12.35 17.92
CA ILE A 18 -17.54 -10.91 17.59
C ILE A 18 -16.15 -10.30 17.83
N SER A 19 -15.51 -10.63 18.97
CA SER A 19 -14.16 -10.18 19.27
C SER A 19 -13.13 -10.64 18.21
N SER A 20 -13.22 -11.89 17.75
CA SER A 20 -12.34 -12.41 16.70
C SER A 20 -12.58 -11.76 15.34
N ILE A 21 -13.84 -11.50 14.98
CA ILE A 21 -14.21 -10.82 13.74
C ILE A 21 -13.74 -9.36 13.77
N THR A 22 -13.97 -8.64 14.88
CA THR A 22 -13.49 -7.24 15.00
C THR A 22 -11.98 -7.14 14.98
N PHE A 23 -11.27 -8.10 15.55
CA PHE A 23 -9.81 -8.19 15.45
C PHE A 23 -9.34 -8.37 14.00
N SER A 24 -9.94 -9.33 13.28
CA SER A 24 -9.63 -9.56 11.86
C SER A 24 -9.95 -8.33 10.99
N CYS A 25 -11.07 -7.64 11.26
CA CYS A 25 -11.40 -6.39 10.59
C CYS A 25 -10.40 -5.27 10.92
N SER A 26 -9.93 -5.14 12.16
CA SER A 26 -8.96 -4.11 12.54
C SER A 26 -7.61 -4.30 11.82
N LEU A 27 -7.20 -5.54 11.57
CA LEU A 27 -6.01 -5.85 10.77
C LEU A 27 -6.19 -5.50 9.29
N TYR A 28 -7.38 -5.71 8.74
CA TYR A 28 -7.71 -5.31 7.37
C TYR A 28 -7.67 -3.78 7.21
N TYR A 29 -8.12 -3.03 8.23
CA TYR A 29 -8.10 -1.56 8.24
C TYR A 29 -6.78 -0.94 8.73
N LYS A 30 -5.73 -1.73 8.99
CA LYS A 30 -4.39 -1.24 9.38
C LYS A 30 -3.88 -0.13 8.44
N ARG A 31 -4.19 -0.21 7.16
CA ARG A 31 -3.81 0.78 6.13
C ARG A 31 -4.40 2.19 6.36
N TYR A 32 -5.50 2.29 7.11
CA TYR A 32 -6.27 3.54 7.26
C TYR A 32 -6.22 4.13 8.67
N LEU A 33 -5.60 3.43 9.63
CA LEU A 33 -5.57 3.82 11.02
C LEU A 33 -4.13 4.08 11.50
N PRO A 34 -3.90 5.11 12.31
CA PRO A 34 -2.61 5.36 12.95
C PRO A 34 -2.15 4.14 13.77
N ASP A 35 -0.85 3.83 13.75
CA ASP A 35 -0.28 2.64 14.41
C ASP A 35 -0.61 2.55 15.91
N TYR A 36 -0.57 3.69 16.65
CA TYR A 36 -0.93 3.70 18.07
C TYR A 36 -2.38 3.30 18.34
N LEU A 37 -3.30 3.63 17.44
CA LEU A 37 -4.71 3.26 17.57
C LEU A 37 -4.90 1.77 17.33
N ILE A 38 -4.20 1.21 16.34
CA ILE A 38 -4.19 -0.23 16.04
C ILE A 38 -3.65 -1.02 17.23
N HIS A 39 -2.52 -0.61 17.80
CA HIS A 39 -1.94 -1.27 18.99
C HIS A 39 -2.91 -1.23 20.18
N SER A 40 -3.59 -0.10 20.41
CA SER A 40 -4.57 0.03 21.48
C SER A 40 -5.77 -0.90 21.29
N ILE A 41 -6.28 -1.02 20.05
CA ILE A 41 -7.37 -1.95 19.70
C ILE A 41 -6.94 -3.39 19.88
N VAL A 42 -5.74 -3.75 19.43
CA VAL A 42 -5.19 -5.10 19.58
C VAL A 42 -5.05 -5.49 21.06
N ILE A 43 -4.46 -4.63 21.88
CA ILE A 43 -4.31 -4.86 23.32
C ILE A 43 -5.69 -5.04 23.97
N PHE A 44 -6.66 -4.18 23.66
CA PHE A 44 -8.02 -4.27 24.20
C PHE A 44 -8.69 -5.60 23.83
N LEU A 45 -8.57 -6.04 22.58
CA LEU A 45 -9.15 -7.32 22.12
C LEU A 45 -8.47 -8.53 22.75
N VAL A 46 -7.16 -8.47 23.00
CA VAL A 46 -6.42 -9.49 23.74
C VAL A 46 -6.92 -9.59 25.19
N ILE A 47 -7.09 -8.48 25.87
CA ILE A 47 -7.64 -8.45 27.24
C ILE A 47 -9.06 -9.02 27.27
N LEU A 48 -9.92 -8.65 26.32
CA LEU A 48 -11.26 -9.19 26.17
C LEU A 48 -11.26 -10.70 25.95
N PHE A 49 -10.36 -11.21 25.11
CA PHE A 49 -10.20 -12.64 24.84
C PHE A 49 -9.84 -13.43 26.12
N PHE A 50 -8.84 -12.95 26.88
CA PHE A 50 -8.46 -13.60 28.15
C PHE A 50 -9.57 -13.50 29.19
N TYR A 51 -10.29 -12.40 29.27
CA TYR A 51 -11.44 -12.24 30.18
C TYR A 51 -12.56 -13.23 29.85
N PHE A 52 -12.94 -13.39 28.57
CA PHE A 52 -13.94 -14.37 28.18
C PHE A 52 -13.48 -15.81 28.36
N SER A 53 -12.21 -16.11 28.10
CA SER A 53 -11.62 -17.44 28.36
C SER A 53 -11.66 -17.78 29.85
N PHE A 54 -11.38 -16.81 30.73
CA PHE A 54 -11.50 -16.95 32.18
C PHE A 54 -12.96 -17.21 32.60
N LEU A 55 -13.93 -16.46 32.07
CA LEU A 55 -15.35 -16.69 32.35
C LEU A 55 -15.81 -18.10 31.91
N LEU A 56 -15.41 -18.55 30.74
CA LEU A 56 -15.70 -19.90 30.25
C LEU A 56 -15.14 -20.97 31.18
N ASN A 57 -13.93 -20.82 31.69
CA ASN A 57 -13.31 -21.72 32.64
C ASN A 57 -14.04 -21.72 33.99
N LYS A 58 -14.46 -20.57 34.48
CA LYS A 58 -15.18 -20.42 35.77
C LYS A 58 -16.54 -21.12 35.77
N TYR A 59 -17.21 -21.21 34.63
CA TYR A 59 -18.55 -21.81 34.48
C TYR A 59 -18.52 -23.29 34.01
N LYS A 60 -17.38 -23.96 34.09
CA LYS A 60 -16.99 -25.23 33.48
C LYS A 60 -17.58 -26.46 34.18
N LYS A 61 -18.86 -26.52 34.51
CA LYS A 61 -19.37 -27.73 35.20
C LYS A 61 -20.05 -28.76 34.31
N GLN A 62 -20.28 -28.58 32.99
CA GLN A 62 -21.08 -29.58 32.25
C GLN A 62 -20.82 -29.85 30.75
N HIS A 63 -20.00 -29.13 29.98
CA HIS A 63 -19.80 -29.48 28.57
C HIS A 63 -18.36 -29.21 28.10
N ASN A 64 -17.47 -30.20 28.34
CA ASN A 64 -16.03 -30.06 28.11
C ASN A 64 -15.61 -29.99 26.65
N PHE A 65 -16.32 -30.64 25.72
CA PHE A 65 -15.87 -30.82 24.32
C PHE A 65 -16.09 -29.57 23.45
N ILE A 66 -17.28 -29.00 23.42
CA ILE A 66 -17.62 -27.82 22.58
C ILE A 66 -16.85 -26.59 23.04
N ASN A 67 -16.67 -26.41 24.35
CA ASN A 67 -15.90 -25.28 24.90
C ASN A 67 -14.41 -25.41 24.56
N SER A 68 -13.84 -26.61 24.54
CA SER A 68 -12.45 -26.86 24.16
C SER A 68 -12.22 -26.57 22.68
N ILE A 69 -13.13 -26.98 21.80
CA ILE A 69 -13.05 -26.68 20.35
C ILE A 69 -13.15 -25.18 20.11
N SER A 70 -14.06 -24.47 20.79
CA SER A 70 -14.18 -23.00 20.64
C SER A 70 -12.92 -22.25 21.07
N ILE A 71 -12.28 -22.70 22.16
CA ILE A 71 -11.01 -22.12 22.62
C ILE A 71 -9.90 -22.39 21.60
N ILE A 72 -9.80 -23.61 21.08
CA ILE A 72 -8.79 -23.97 20.06
C ILE A 72 -8.97 -23.13 18.80
N ILE A 73 -10.20 -23.01 18.27
CA ILE A 73 -10.46 -22.20 17.08
C ILE A 73 -10.09 -20.73 17.32
N SER A 74 -10.49 -20.15 18.46
CA SER A 74 -10.16 -18.76 18.80
C SER A 74 -8.64 -18.55 18.94
N THR A 75 -7.93 -19.53 19.50
CA THR A 75 -6.46 -19.45 19.63
C THR A 75 -5.78 -19.59 18.28
N CYS A 76 -6.25 -20.46 17.40
CA CYS A 76 -5.72 -20.59 16.03
C CYS A 76 -5.95 -19.31 15.20
N LEU A 77 -7.14 -18.71 15.29
CA LEU A 77 -7.44 -17.45 14.63
C LEU A 77 -6.56 -16.31 15.17
N PHE A 78 -6.30 -16.28 16.46
CA PHE A 78 -5.43 -15.30 17.09
C PHE A 78 -3.97 -15.47 16.64
N ILE A 79 -3.45 -16.71 16.64
CA ILE A 79 -2.08 -17.00 16.17
C ILE A 79 -1.93 -16.68 14.69
N SER A 80 -2.91 -17.06 13.85
CA SER A 80 -2.87 -16.74 12.43
C SER A 80 -2.90 -15.21 12.18
N SER A 81 -3.67 -14.49 12.98
CA SER A 81 -3.70 -13.02 12.91
C SER A 81 -2.36 -12.39 13.32
N ILE A 82 -1.68 -12.92 14.34
CA ILE A 82 -0.32 -12.48 14.71
C ILE A 82 0.69 -12.80 13.60
N MET A 83 0.59 -13.99 12.98
CA MET A 83 1.47 -14.36 11.87
C MET A 83 1.28 -13.43 10.66
N ILE A 84 0.04 -13.10 10.30
CA ILE A 84 -0.27 -12.15 9.23
C ILE A 84 0.25 -10.76 9.60
N PHE A 85 0.09 -10.32 10.85
CA PHE A 85 0.60 -9.05 11.35
C PHE A 85 2.12 -8.99 11.24
N ASN A 86 2.85 -10.00 11.71
CA ASN A 86 4.31 -10.06 11.65
C ASN A 86 4.84 -10.22 10.21
N HIS A 87 4.08 -10.85 9.33
CA HIS A 87 4.46 -10.99 7.92
C HIS A 87 4.38 -9.65 7.18
N ASN A 88 3.41 -8.80 7.54
CA ASN A 88 3.26 -7.46 6.97
C ASN A 88 4.20 -6.41 7.60
N ASP A 89 4.83 -6.70 8.75
CA ASP A 89 5.80 -5.84 9.42
C ASP A 89 7.26 -6.20 9.07
N LYS A 90 7.53 -6.80 7.92
CA LYS A 90 8.88 -6.85 7.34
C LYS A 90 9.29 -5.45 6.82
N LEU A 91 9.20 -4.46 7.66
CA LEU A 91 9.97 -3.24 7.53
C LEU A 91 11.41 -3.60 7.89
N SER A 92 12.38 -3.26 7.07
CA SER A 92 13.78 -3.62 7.28
C SER A 92 14.17 -3.28 8.71
N LYS A 93 14.76 -4.21 9.41
CA LYS A 93 15.21 -4.03 10.82
C LYS A 93 16.20 -2.87 10.99
N ASP A 94 16.72 -2.33 9.90
CA ASP A 94 17.77 -1.30 9.88
C ASP A 94 17.33 0.03 9.24
N GLY A 95 16.02 0.22 8.96
CA GLY A 95 15.50 1.44 8.32
C GLY A 95 15.84 1.56 6.82
N ILE A 96 16.40 0.52 6.21
CA ILE A 96 16.67 0.44 4.78
C ILE A 96 15.52 -0.30 4.11
N TYR A 97 14.91 0.33 3.10
CA TYR A 97 13.84 -0.28 2.30
C TYR A 97 14.40 -0.63 0.92
N ILE A 98 14.11 -1.84 0.47
CA ILE A 98 14.51 -2.33 -0.84
C ILE A 98 13.30 -2.27 -1.76
N GLY A 99 13.41 -1.54 -2.85
CA GLY A 99 12.37 -1.46 -3.86
C GLY A 99 12.89 -1.74 -5.25
N ILE A 100 11.97 -2.02 -6.15
CA ILE A 100 12.25 -2.14 -7.59
C ILE A 100 11.36 -1.16 -8.36
N ASP A 101 11.86 -0.61 -9.44
CA ASP A 101 11.03 0.02 -10.46
C ASP A 101 10.80 -0.96 -11.62
N ILE A 102 9.58 -0.95 -12.15
CA ILE A 102 9.17 -1.88 -13.20
C ILE A 102 8.37 -1.20 -14.30
N SER A 103 8.62 -1.65 -15.53
CA SER A 103 7.96 -1.17 -16.73
C SER A 103 7.88 -2.26 -17.79
N LYS A 104 7.44 -1.93 -19.00
CA LYS A 104 7.43 -2.86 -20.13
C LYS A 104 8.82 -3.47 -20.44
N TRP A 105 9.89 -2.80 -20.05
CA TRP A 105 11.26 -3.27 -20.32
C TRP A 105 11.68 -4.45 -19.45
N ASN A 106 11.01 -4.67 -18.34
CA ASN A 106 11.20 -5.82 -17.46
C ASN A 106 10.30 -7.00 -17.86
N GLU A 107 9.53 -6.86 -18.95
CA GLU A 107 8.51 -7.83 -19.34
C GLU A 107 7.50 -8.11 -18.22
N GLN A 108 7.09 -9.37 -18.09
CA GLN A 108 6.16 -9.77 -17.07
C GLN A 108 6.90 -10.15 -15.77
N VAL A 109 6.90 -9.26 -14.78
CA VAL A 109 7.45 -9.52 -13.46
C VAL A 109 6.47 -10.34 -12.63
N ASP A 110 6.98 -11.36 -11.94
CA ASP A 110 6.22 -12.13 -10.93
C ASP A 110 6.52 -11.57 -9.53
N LEU A 111 5.62 -10.71 -9.05
CA LEU A 111 5.77 -10.08 -7.74
C LEU A 111 5.53 -11.06 -6.58
N GLN A 112 4.86 -12.20 -6.82
CA GLN A 112 4.71 -13.26 -5.82
C GLN A 112 6.07 -13.87 -5.44
N LEU A 113 6.99 -13.97 -6.39
CA LEU A 113 8.36 -14.41 -6.11
C LEU A 113 9.20 -13.29 -5.48
N ALA A 114 9.04 -12.05 -5.98
CA ALA A 114 9.85 -10.92 -5.55
C ALA A 114 9.52 -10.42 -4.13
N ILE A 115 8.30 -10.63 -3.63
CA ILE A 115 7.82 -10.08 -2.34
C ILE A 115 8.69 -10.46 -1.12
N GLN A 116 9.50 -11.49 -1.23
CA GLN A 116 10.39 -11.90 -0.14
C GLN A 116 11.64 -11.03 -0.03
N GLU A 117 12.01 -10.37 -1.13
CA GLU A 117 13.25 -9.60 -1.26
C GLU A 117 13.02 -8.09 -1.36
N ILE A 118 11.76 -7.65 -1.56
CA ILE A 118 11.41 -6.24 -1.78
C ILE A 118 10.38 -5.76 -0.77
N ASP A 119 10.44 -4.47 -0.44
CA ASP A 119 9.50 -3.78 0.44
C ASP A 119 8.46 -2.97 -0.32
N TYR A 120 8.79 -2.52 -1.57
CA TYR A 120 7.90 -1.71 -2.40
C TYR A 120 8.22 -1.82 -3.89
N VAL A 121 7.29 -1.32 -4.70
CA VAL A 121 7.44 -1.29 -6.17
C VAL A 121 7.10 0.11 -6.70
N ILE A 122 7.89 0.63 -7.63
CA ILE A 122 7.56 1.82 -8.42
C ILE A 122 7.18 1.38 -9.83
N ILE A 123 5.95 1.65 -10.26
CA ILE A 123 5.36 1.10 -11.48
C ILE A 123 5.24 2.19 -12.52
N ARG A 124 5.77 1.97 -13.73
CA ARG A 124 5.48 2.88 -14.84
C ARG A 124 4.02 2.76 -15.26
N CYS A 125 3.27 3.86 -15.15
CA CYS A 125 1.88 3.88 -15.62
C CYS A 125 1.77 4.11 -17.13
N GLY A 126 2.71 4.85 -17.68
CA GLY A 126 2.72 5.18 -19.09
C GLY A 126 3.94 5.98 -19.49
N TYR A 127 3.98 6.37 -20.73
CA TYR A 127 5.07 7.14 -21.33
C TYR A 127 4.59 7.93 -22.54
N THR A 128 5.32 8.96 -22.88
CA THR A 128 5.13 9.65 -24.18
C THR A 128 5.95 8.95 -25.25
N SER A 129 5.35 8.73 -26.42
CA SER A 129 6.00 8.06 -27.55
C SER A 129 7.16 8.87 -28.09
N SER A 130 8.32 8.23 -28.25
CA SER A 130 9.49 8.85 -28.90
C SER A 130 9.31 9.01 -30.41
N THR A 131 8.31 8.40 -31.03
CA THR A 131 8.06 8.52 -32.47
C THR A 131 7.65 9.94 -32.87
N ASP A 132 6.85 10.62 -32.03
CA ASP A 132 6.34 11.97 -32.29
C ASP A 132 6.54 12.93 -31.10
N GLY A 133 6.97 12.42 -29.94
CA GLY A 133 7.18 13.19 -28.71
C GLY A 133 5.92 13.80 -28.10
N THR A 134 4.72 13.34 -28.50
CA THR A 134 3.45 13.95 -28.05
C THR A 134 2.35 12.96 -27.69
N LYS A 135 2.41 11.72 -28.17
CA LYS A 135 1.40 10.71 -27.94
C LYS A 135 1.61 10.01 -26.61
N THR A 136 0.66 10.13 -25.71
CA THR A 136 0.65 9.41 -24.42
C THR A 136 0.22 7.95 -24.62
N ILE A 137 0.94 7.00 -24.01
CA ILE A 137 0.73 5.57 -24.14
C ILE A 137 0.73 4.94 -22.75
N GLU A 138 -0.27 4.12 -22.43
CA GLU A 138 -0.30 3.30 -21.22
C GLU A 138 0.79 2.20 -21.30
N ASP A 139 1.49 1.94 -20.20
CA ASP A 139 2.43 0.82 -20.15
C ASP A 139 1.64 -0.50 -20.21
N PRO A 140 1.99 -1.43 -21.09
CA PRO A 140 1.21 -2.65 -21.32
C PRO A 140 1.09 -3.54 -20.09
N TYR A 141 2.01 -3.43 -19.12
CA TYR A 141 1.96 -4.21 -17.88
C TYR A 141 1.40 -3.43 -16.69
N PHE A 142 1.07 -2.13 -16.85
CA PHE A 142 0.62 -1.27 -15.77
C PHE A 142 -0.51 -1.87 -14.93
N LYS A 143 -1.63 -2.21 -15.57
CA LYS A 143 -2.81 -2.77 -14.89
C LYS A 143 -2.52 -4.09 -14.18
N LYS A 144 -1.66 -4.92 -14.79
CA LYS A 144 -1.27 -6.19 -14.20
C LYS A 144 -0.40 -5.98 -12.97
N ASN A 145 0.59 -5.09 -13.07
CA ASN A 145 1.52 -4.82 -11.99
C ASN A 145 0.81 -4.21 -10.78
N ILE A 146 -0.08 -3.23 -10.97
CA ILE A 146 -0.91 -2.70 -9.87
C ILE A 146 -1.74 -3.80 -9.21
N ARG A 147 -2.42 -4.62 -10.00
CA ARG A 147 -3.24 -5.70 -9.46
C ARG A 147 -2.42 -6.65 -8.60
N GLN A 148 -1.22 -7.05 -9.04
CA GLN A 148 -0.34 -7.87 -8.22
C GLN A 148 0.04 -7.18 -6.91
N CYS A 149 0.38 -5.88 -6.94
CA CYS A 149 0.70 -5.14 -5.72
C CYS A 149 -0.51 -5.08 -4.76
N GLU A 150 -1.71 -4.83 -5.28
CA GLU A 150 -2.94 -4.78 -4.47
C GLU A 150 -3.29 -6.16 -3.87
N GLU A 151 -3.20 -7.24 -4.67
CA GLU A 151 -3.46 -8.61 -4.22
C GLU A 151 -2.45 -9.08 -3.16
N LEU A 152 -1.19 -8.69 -3.30
CA LEU A 152 -0.10 -9.07 -2.40
C LEU A 152 0.12 -8.07 -1.26
N SER A 153 -0.63 -6.97 -1.23
CA SER A 153 -0.46 -5.87 -0.27
C SER A 153 0.96 -5.27 -0.28
N ILE A 154 1.59 -5.19 -1.45
CA ILE A 154 2.89 -4.54 -1.63
C ILE A 154 2.65 -3.03 -1.81
N PRO A 155 3.25 -2.17 -0.98
CA PRO A 155 3.21 -0.71 -1.19
C PRO A 155 3.76 -0.35 -2.56
N TYR A 156 3.07 0.55 -3.29
CA TYR A 156 3.53 0.95 -4.60
C TYR A 156 3.47 2.45 -4.84
N GLY A 157 4.35 2.91 -5.70
CA GLY A 157 4.33 4.23 -6.32
C GLY A 157 4.17 4.13 -7.82
N ILE A 158 3.92 5.27 -8.46
CA ILE A 158 3.68 5.35 -9.90
C ILE A 158 4.66 6.35 -10.50
N TYR A 159 5.24 6.03 -11.66
CA TYR A 159 5.93 7.03 -12.47
C TYR A 159 5.43 7.08 -13.90
N TYR A 160 5.61 8.22 -14.53
CA TYR A 160 5.32 8.48 -15.92
C TYR A 160 6.58 8.97 -16.63
N TYR A 161 7.01 8.29 -17.70
CA TYR A 161 8.16 8.68 -18.52
C TYR A 161 7.75 9.79 -19.47
N SER A 162 8.20 11.01 -19.17
CA SER A 162 7.81 12.24 -19.85
C SER A 162 8.78 12.61 -20.96
N LEU A 163 8.24 13.05 -22.09
CA LEU A 163 8.97 13.73 -23.17
C LEU A 163 8.48 15.16 -23.35
N ALA A 164 7.81 15.73 -22.35
CA ALA A 164 7.29 17.09 -22.41
C ALA A 164 8.40 18.10 -22.62
N ARG A 165 8.18 19.04 -23.56
CA ARG A 165 9.08 20.14 -23.88
C ARG A 165 8.52 21.50 -23.48
N ASP A 166 7.28 21.52 -23.03
CA ASP A 166 6.58 22.71 -22.55
C ASP A 166 5.48 22.33 -21.53
N ASN A 167 4.91 23.34 -20.88
CA ASN A 167 3.88 23.18 -19.86
C ASN A 167 2.55 22.59 -20.39
N ASN A 168 2.21 22.82 -21.67
CA ASN A 168 1.00 22.25 -22.25
C ASN A 168 1.13 20.74 -22.44
N GLN A 169 2.30 20.28 -22.86
CA GLN A 169 2.59 18.85 -22.95
C GLN A 169 2.61 18.21 -21.56
N ALA A 170 3.28 18.82 -20.58
CA ALA A 170 3.31 18.36 -19.19
C ALA A 170 1.90 18.21 -18.60
N LYS A 171 1.04 19.20 -18.82
CA LYS A 171 -0.36 19.16 -18.41
C LYS A 171 -1.13 18.02 -19.08
N LYS A 172 -0.94 17.80 -20.39
CA LYS A 172 -1.57 16.72 -21.13
C LYS A 172 -1.15 15.35 -20.57
N GLU A 173 0.14 15.18 -20.28
CA GLU A 173 0.67 13.95 -19.66
C GLU A 173 0.08 13.73 -18.25
N ALA A 174 0.01 14.78 -17.41
CA ALA A 174 -0.61 14.70 -16.08
C ALA A 174 -2.08 14.29 -16.15
N LEU A 175 -2.86 14.86 -17.08
CA LEU A 175 -4.26 14.49 -17.29
C LEU A 175 -4.41 13.03 -17.76
N PHE A 176 -3.49 12.56 -18.56
CA PHE A 176 -3.46 11.16 -18.96
C PHE A 176 -3.17 10.24 -17.75
N VAL A 177 -2.18 10.56 -16.92
CA VAL A 177 -1.89 9.84 -15.68
C VAL A 177 -3.12 9.82 -14.77
N ASN A 178 -3.81 10.95 -14.59
CA ASN A 178 -5.04 11.02 -13.79
C ASN A 178 -6.12 10.07 -14.31
N SER A 179 -6.25 9.93 -15.64
CA SER A 179 -7.21 9.03 -16.25
C SER A 179 -6.90 7.55 -15.95
N LEU A 180 -5.62 7.19 -15.84
CA LEU A 180 -5.15 5.84 -15.50
C LEU A 180 -5.32 5.52 -14.01
N LEU A 181 -5.23 6.55 -13.15
CA LEU A 181 -5.23 6.42 -11.69
C LEU A 181 -6.60 6.70 -11.05
N LYS A 182 -7.67 6.83 -11.81
CA LYS A 182 -8.99 7.29 -11.37
C LYS A 182 -9.48 6.66 -10.05
N ASP A 183 -9.24 5.36 -9.86
CA ASP A 183 -9.69 4.60 -8.70
C ASP A 183 -8.50 4.02 -7.90
N LYS A 184 -7.31 4.62 -8.04
CA LYS A 184 -6.07 4.12 -7.44
C LYS A 184 -5.48 5.14 -6.46
N THR A 185 -4.92 4.64 -5.38
CA THR A 185 -4.23 5.45 -4.36
C THR A 185 -2.84 4.88 -4.11
N PRO A 186 -1.84 5.25 -4.93
CA PRO A 186 -0.47 4.78 -4.72
C PRO A 186 0.08 5.25 -3.38
N ASP A 187 0.57 4.32 -2.55
CA ASP A 187 1.08 4.59 -1.21
C ASP A 187 2.31 5.50 -1.22
N LEU A 188 3.15 5.32 -2.23
CA LEU A 188 4.41 6.04 -2.37
C LEU A 188 4.29 7.27 -3.27
N GLY A 189 3.09 7.50 -3.83
CA GLY A 189 2.81 8.71 -4.61
C GLY A 189 3.03 8.57 -6.11
N VAL A 190 3.10 9.72 -6.78
CA VAL A 190 3.19 9.84 -8.24
C VAL A 190 4.39 10.71 -8.62
N PHE A 191 5.18 10.21 -9.57
CA PHE A 191 6.41 10.84 -10.02
C PHE A 191 6.37 11.12 -11.52
N ILE A 192 6.90 12.28 -11.93
CA ILE A 192 7.29 12.53 -13.31
C ILE A 192 8.74 12.09 -13.49
N ASP A 193 9.04 11.35 -14.54
CA ASP A 193 10.37 10.91 -14.92
C ASP A 193 10.88 11.79 -16.07
N LEU A 194 11.91 12.59 -15.77
CA LEU A 194 12.49 13.61 -16.65
C LEU A 194 13.99 13.31 -16.85
N GLU A 195 14.33 12.64 -17.94
CA GLU A 195 15.73 12.27 -18.21
C GLU A 195 16.02 11.95 -19.68
N ASP A 196 15.12 12.34 -20.58
CA ASP A 196 15.29 12.05 -22.00
C ASP A 196 16.20 13.08 -22.68
N GLU A 197 17.39 12.64 -23.06
CA GLU A 197 18.41 13.51 -23.65
C GLU A 197 18.03 14.00 -25.06
N GLU A 198 17.32 13.20 -25.85
CA GLU A 198 16.93 13.53 -27.22
C GLU A 198 15.87 14.64 -27.24
N PHE A 199 14.85 14.51 -26.40
CA PHE A 199 13.70 15.44 -26.38
C PHE A 199 13.89 16.62 -25.44
N GLN A 200 14.64 16.44 -24.36
CA GLN A 200 14.70 17.41 -23.26
C GLN A 200 16.11 17.92 -22.95
N GLY A 201 17.15 17.26 -23.46
CA GLY A 201 18.55 17.58 -23.14
C GLY A 201 18.98 19.01 -23.50
N ASN A 202 18.34 19.63 -24.51
CA ASN A 202 18.62 20.99 -24.93
C ASN A 202 17.72 22.05 -24.25
N LEU A 203 16.81 21.66 -23.37
CA LEU A 203 15.97 22.59 -22.63
C LEU A 203 16.77 23.23 -21.48
N SER A 204 16.39 24.46 -21.15
CA SER A 204 16.97 25.15 -19.98
C SER A 204 16.49 24.52 -18.68
N ASN A 205 17.26 24.67 -17.61
CA ASN A 205 16.89 24.22 -16.26
C ASN A 205 15.53 24.80 -15.82
N ASP A 206 15.30 26.08 -16.08
CA ASP A 206 14.03 26.75 -15.79
C ASP A 206 12.85 26.12 -16.54
N THR A 207 13.05 25.73 -17.80
CA THR A 207 12.01 25.05 -18.58
C THR A 207 11.72 23.67 -18.02
N LEU A 208 12.73 22.88 -17.69
CA LEU A 208 12.58 21.56 -17.09
C LEU A 208 11.88 21.64 -15.72
N SER A 209 12.27 22.59 -14.88
CA SER A 209 11.63 22.84 -13.58
C SER A 209 10.16 23.23 -13.76
N SER A 210 9.87 24.12 -14.74
CA SER A 210 8.49 24.53 -15.06
C SER A 210 7.63 23.37 -15.55
N ILE A 211 8.17 22.48 -16.37
CA ILE A 211 7.52 21.23 -16.83
C ILE A 211 7.17 20.34 -15.64
N ALA A 212 8.15 20.09 -14.75
CA ALA A 212 7.96 19.27 -13.57
C ALA A 212 6.88 19.84 -12.65
N ILE A 213 6.95 21.12 -12.32
CA ILE A 213 5.97 21.80 -11.47
C ILE A 213 4.58 21.71 -12.09
N ASN A 214 4.46 22.03 -13.39
CA ASN A 214 3.17 22.01 -14.08
C ASN A 214 2.55 20.60 -14.09
N PHE A 215 3.34 19.56 -14.32
CA PHE A 215 2.87 18.18 -14.23
C PHE A 215 2.35 17.89 -12.82
N LEU A 216 3.14 18.16 -11.78
CA LEU A 216 2.82 17.86 -10.40
C LEU A 216 1.60 18.65 -9.87
N GLU A 217 1.40 19.89 -10.32
CA GLU A 217 0.22 20.69 -9.99
C GLU A 217 -1.06 20.15 -10.61
N ASN A 218 -0.98 19.54 -11.81
CA ASN A 218 -2.11 18.93 -12.48
C ASN A 218 -2.38 17.46 -12.06
N ILE A 219 -1.55 16.86 -11.20
CA ILE A 219 -1.84 15.58 -10.52
C ILE A 219 -2.70 15.87 -9.28
N PRO A 220 -3.78 15.08 -8.99
CA PRO A 220 -4.57 15.23 -7.77
C PRO A 220 -3.71 15.15 -6.50
N ASN A 221 -4.27 15.58 -5.36
CA ASN A 221 -3.57 15.59 -4.07
C ASN A 221 -3.31 14.18 -3.54
N TYR A 222 -2.31 13.51 -4.11
CA TYR A 222 -1.69 12.36 -3.48
C TYR A 222 -0.74 12.84 -2.38
N ASN A 223 -0.55 12.00 -1.35
CA ASN A 223 0.30 12.33 -0.19
C ASN A 223 1.75 12.62 -0.57
N LYS A 224 2.22 12.06 -1.70
CA LYS A 224 3.57 12.26 -2.21
C LYS A 224 3.53 12.51 -3.71
N LYS A 225 4.28 13.48 -4.15
CA LYS A 225 4.53 13.80 -5.56
C LYS A 225 5.99 14.16 -5.70
N GLY A 226 6.61 13.79 -6.80
CA GLY A 226 8.03 14.07 -6.97
C GLY A 226 8.52 13.92 -8.40
N ILE A 227 9.80 14.13 -8.56
CA ILE A 227 10.52 14.00 -9.81
C ILE A 227 11.44 12.78 -9.68
N TYR A 228 11.49 11.95 -10.70
CA TYR A 228 12.52 10.96 -10.92
C TYR A 228 13.44 11.43 -12.05
N ALA A 229 14.73 11.25 -11.85
CA ALA A 229 15.74 11.44 -12.88
C ALA A 229 17.02 10.69 -12.50
N ASN A 230 17.90 10.44 -13.45
CA ASN A 230 19.22 9.88 -13.17
C ASN A 230 20.12 10.91 -12.47
N HIS A 231 21.23 10.44 -11.90
CA HIS A 231 22.17 11.29 -11.14
C HIS A 231 22.73 12.45 -11.95
N HIS A 232 23.01 12.22 -13.26
CA HIS A 232 23.52 13.28 -14.13
C HIS A 232 22.52 14.45 -14.26
N TRP A 233 21.25 14.14 -14.48
CA TRP A 233 20.19 15.15 -14.59
C TRP A 233 19.98 15.90 -13.28
N TRP A 234 20.01 15.22 -12.13
CA TRP A 234 19.93 15.86 -10.83
C TRP A 234 21.07 16.86 -10.56
N THR A 235 22.27 16.58 -11.08
CA THR A 235 23.44 17.42 -10.82
C THR A 235 23.68 18.50 -11.88
N THR A 236 23.02 18.43 -13.05
CA THR A 236 23.29 19.33 -14.17
C THR A 236 22.07 20.04 -14.75
N LYS A 237 20.87 19.42 -14.65
CA LYS A 237 19.65 19.89 -15.31
C LYS A 237 18.54 20.32 -14.34
N LEU A 238 18.42 19.63 -13.23
CA LEU A 238 17.37 19.85 -12.22
C LEU A 238 17.94 20.51 -10.95
N THR A 239 18.99 21.29 -11.08
CA THR A 239 19.61 22.02 -9.96
C THR A 239 18.77 23.22 -9.57
N ASP A 240 18.63 23.47 -8.28
CA ASP A 240 18.10 24.73 -7.75
C ASP A 240 19.03 25.89 -8.14
N ASN A 241 18.49 26.92 -8.77
CA ASN A 241 19.16 28.21 -8.97
C ASN A 241 18.66 29.19 -7.92
#